data_784d429154f0cd42d458899eb4937ce6
#
_entry.id   784d429154f0cd42d458899eb4937ce6
#
_cell.length_a   1.000
_cell.length_b   1.000
_cell.length_c   1.000
_cell.angle_alpha   90.00
_cell.angle_beta   90.00
_cell.angle_gamma   90.00
#
_symmetry.space_group_name_H-M   'P 1'
#
loop_
_entity.id
_entity.type
_entity.pdbx_description
1 polymer ?
#
loop_
_entity_poly.entity_id
_entity_poly.type
_entity_poly.pdbx_seq_one_letter_code
_entity_poly.pdbx_strand_id
1 'polypeptide(L)'
;MGRTVMPNSHVMESEKDRFKPFRRALSKEDQEAFDRLFDRAKMHTSAGVYMSNPWPMDTILMSICLEHGKMIEEILGLIKEKNG
;
A
#
# COMPACT_ATOMS: atom_id res chain seq x y z
N MET A 1 -20.48 23.00 -10.42
CA MET A 1 -19.74 22.80 -9.65
C MET A 1 -18.76 21.85 -9.80
N GLY A 2 -17.71 22.02 -9.74
CA GLY A 2 -16.66 21.10 -9.91
C GLY A 2 -16.69 20.03 -8.88
N ARG A 3 -16.22 18.87 -9.24
CA ARG A 3 -16.13 17.82 -8.33
C ARG A 3 -14.94 18.04 -7.42
N THR A 4 -15.11 17.85 -6.15
CA THR A 4 -14.03 17.94 -5.21
C THR A 4 -13.16 16.70 -5.33
N VAL A 5 -11.86 16.88 -5.50
CA VAL A 5 -10.93 15.79 -5.61
C VAL A 5 -10.35 15.51 -4.22
N MET A 6 -10.48 14.28 -3.76
CA MET A 6 -9.97 13.90 -2.45
C MET A 6 -8.45 13.88 -2.43
N PRO A 7 -7.83 14.39 -1.37
CA PRO A 7 -6.39 14.26 -1.22
C PRO A 7 -5.97 12.80 -1.17
N ASN A 8 -4.73 12.54 -1.55
CA ASN A 8 -4.20 11.19 -1.55
C ASN A 8 -4.39 10.49 -0.20
N SER A 9 -4.15 11.21 0.89
CA SER A 9 -4.30 10.62 2.22
C SER A 9 -5.73 10.19 2.49
N HIS A 10 -6.71 10.97 2.01
CA HIS A 10 -8.10 10.63 2.23
C HIS A 10 -8.52 9.40 1.43
N VAL A 11 -7.98 9.26 0.23
CA VAL A 11 -8.26 8.09 -0.59
C VAL A 11 -7.73 6.84 0.11
N MET A 12 -6.51 6.91 0.62
CA MET A 12 -5.91 5.79 1.33
C MET A 12 -6.70 5.43 2.58
N GLU A 13 -7.08 6.45 3.36
CA GLU A 13 -7.85 6.22 4.58
C GLU A 13 -9.19 5.58 4.27
N SER A 14 -9.85 6.07 3.24
CA SER A 14 -11.15 5.56 2.85
C SER A 14 -11.06 4.09 2.44
N GLU A 15 -10.06 3.74 1.64
CA GLU A 15 -9.90 2.37 1.20
C GLU A 15 -9.50 1.46 2.34
N LYS A 16 -8.64 1.93 3.23
CA LYS A 16 -8.26 1.16 4.40
C LYS A 16 -9.47 0.87 5.28
N ASP A 17 -10.35 1.88 5.44
CA ASP A 17 -11.55 1.73 6.26
C ASP A 17 -12.49 0.67 5.71
N ARG A 18 -12.54 0.52 4.39
CA ARG A 18 -13.39 -0.50 3.79
C ARG A 18 -12.98 -1.90 4.22
N PHE A 19 -11.74 -2.07 4.61
CA PHE A 19 -11.21 -3.38 5.01
C PHE A 19 -11.15 -3.56 6.52
N LYS A 20 -11.84 -2.69 7.28
CA LYS A 20 -11.90 -2.84 8.73
C LYS A 20 -12.37 -4.21 9.18
N PRO A 21 -13.43 -4.77 8.58
CA PRO A 21 -13.87 -6.11 9.01
C PRO A 21 -12.79 -7.17 8.76
N PHE A 22 -12.08 -7.05 7.64
CA PHE A 22 -10.99 -7.97 7.34
C PHE A 22 -9.88 -7.83 8.39
N ARG A 23 -9.49 -6.59 8.67
CA ARG A 23 -8.43 -6.33 9.67
C ARG A 23 -8.81 -6.88 11.03
N ARG A 24 -10.07 -6.69 11.40
CA ARG A 24 -10.55 -7.12 12.69
C ARG A 24 -10.45 -8.64 12.88
N ALA A 25 -10.52 -9.39 11.78
CA ALA A 25 -10.43 -10.84 11.83
C ALA A 25 -8.99 -11.34 11.93
N LEU A 26 -8.02 -10.46 11.77
CA LEU A 26 -6.61 -10.86 11.82
C LEU A 26 -6.08 -10.92 13.24
N SER A 27 -5.00 -11.68 13.44
CA SER A 27 -4.28 -11.64 14.70
C SER A 27 -3.68 -10.26 14.90
N LYS A 28 -3.30 -9.93 16.13
CA LYS A 28 -2.72 -8.63 16.40
C LYS A 28 -1.46 -8.39 15.57
N GLU A 29 -0.63 -9.42 15.45
CA GLU A 29 0.59 -9.30 14.68
C GLU A 29 0.28 -9.00 13.21
N ASP A 30 -0.72 -9.67 12.67
CA ASP A 30 -1.12 -9.46 11.29
C ASP A 30 -1.77 -8.10 11.09
N GLN A 31 -2.50 -7.61 12.10
CA GLN A 31 -3.08 -6.28 12.03
C GLN A 31 -1.99 -5.22 11.89
N GLU A 32 -0.92 -5.37 12.64
CA GLU A 32 0.20 -4.44 12.57
C GLU A 32 0.87 -4.49 11.21
N ALA A 33 1.02 -5.70 10.66
CA ALA A 33 1.58 -5.86 9.33
C ALA A 33 0.68 -5.21 8.28
N PHE A 34 -0.63 -5.41 8.43
CA PHE A 34 -1.62 -4.81 7.54
C PHE A 34 -1.49 -3.27 7.54
N ASP A 35 -1.36 -2.69 8.73
CA ASP A 35 -1.23 -1.26 8.86
C ASP A 35 0.04 -0.75 8.16
N ARG A 36 1.13 -1.50 8.29
CA ARG A 36 2.38 -1.12 7.65
C ARG A 36 2.30 -1.14 6.13
N LEU A 37 1.49 -2.06 5.58
CA LEU A 37 1.31 -2.10 4.12
C LEU A 37 0.74 -0.79 3.60
N PHE A 38 -0.29 -0.30 4.26
CA PHE A 38 -0.92 0.95 3.83
C PHE A 38 0.00 2.15 4.06
N ASP A 39 0.75 2.14 5.14
CA ASP A 39 1.70 3.22 5.40
C ASP A 39 2.75 3.28 4.30
N ARG A 40 3.26 2.15 3.87
CA ARG A 40 4.26 2.11 2.80
C ARG A 40 3.68 2.57 1.47
N ALA A 41 2.47 2.10 1.15
CA ALA A 41 1.84 2.52 -0.10
C ALA A 41 1.62 4.02 -0.11
N LYS A 42 1.23 4.57 1.02
CA LYS A 42 0.99 6.00 1.15
C LYS A 42 2.26 6.81 0.89
N MET A 43 3.38 6.30 1.34
CA MET A 43 4.66 7.00 1.18
C MET A 43 5.23 6.94 -0.23
N HIS A 44 4.87 5.91 -0.98
CA HIS A 44 5.53 5.66 -2.26
C HIS A 44 4.68 5.89 -3.49
N THR A 45 3.45 6.32 -3.32
CA THR A 45 2.56 6.55 -4.46
C THR A 45 2.13 8.00 -4.50
N SER A 46 2.24 8.60 -5.67
CA SER A 46 1.83 9.99 -5.83
C SER A 46 0.32 10.13 -5.78
N ALA A 47 -0.15 11.29 -5.38
CA ALA A 47 -1.57 11.55 -5.26
C ALA A 47 -2.30 11.39 -6.59
N GLY A 48 -1.66 11.81 -7.68
CA GLY A 48 -2.29 11.75 -8.97
C GLY A 48 -2.66 10.34 -9.42
N VAL A 49 -1.87 9.38 -8.97
CA VAL A 49 -2.12 7.98 -9.34
C VAL A 49 -3.46 7.52 -8.80
N TYR A 50 -3.78 7.89 -7.56
CA TYR A 50 -5.05 7.48 -6.95
C TYR A 50 -6.22 8.25 -7.52
N MET A 51 -6.00 9.52 -7.80
CA MET A 51 -7.09 10.38 -8.23
C MET A 51 -7.56 10.09 -9.64
N SER A 52 -6.67 9.62 -10.50
CA SER A 52 -7.02 9.35 -11.88
C SER A 52 -7.58 7.94 -12.09
N ASN A 53 -7.54 7.12 -11.05
CA ASN A 53 -7.96 5.74 -11.15
C ASN A 53 -9.32 5.56 -10.47
N PRO A 54 -10.36 5.09 -11.21
CA PRO A 54 -11.67 4.87 -10.60
C PRO A 54 -11.65 3.70 -9.61
N TRP A 55 -10.59 2.90 -9.63
CA TRP A 55 -10.45 1.78 -8.70
C TRP A 55 -9.20 1.97 -7.85
N PRO A 56 -9.28 2.86 -6.83
CA PRO A 56 -8.08 3.19 -6.04
C PRO A 56 -7.42 1.99 -5.39
N MET A 57 -8.20 1.00 -4.97
CA MET A 57 -7.64 -0.17 -4.31
C MET A 57 -6.72 -0.95 -5.24
N ASP A 58 -7.06 -1.00 -6.52
CA ASP A 58 -6.20 -1.68 -7.49
C ASP A 58 -4.82 -1.01 -7.52
N THR A 59 -4.81 0.31 -7.55
CA THR A 59 -3.57 1.07 -7.56
C THR A 59 -2.79 0.86 -6.27
N ILE A 60 -3.50 0.87 -5.15
CA ILE A 60 -2.87 0.66 -3.85
C ILE A 60 -2.23 -0.72 -3.78
N LEU A 61 -2.95 -1.74 -4.20
CA LEU A 61 -2.42 -3.10 -4.16
C LEU A 61 -1.23 -3.26 -5.09
N MET A 62 -1.28 -2.66 -6.29
CA MET A 62 -0.16 -2.72 -7.20
C MET A 62 1.06 -2.02 -6.61
N SER A 63 0.84 -0.89 -5.94
CA SER A 63 1.93 -0.17 -5.28
C SER A 63 2.57 -1.01 -4.19
N ILE A 64 1.74 -1.70 -3.41
CA ILE A 64 2.23 -2.57 -2.36
C ILE A 64 3.05 -3.72 -2.97
N CYS A 65 2.54 -4.32 -4.03
CA CYS A 65 3.25 -5.42 -4.68
C CYS A 65 4.58 -4.96 -5.26
N LEU A 66 4.59 -3.78 -5.85
CA LEU A 66 5.82 -3.23 -6.42
C LEU A 66 6.87 -3.01 -5.33
N GLU A 67 6.45 -2.42 -4.20
CA GLU A 67 7.36 -2.20 -3.09
C GLU A 67 7.92 -3.52 -2.58
N HIS A 68 7.04 -4.50 -2.41
CA HIS A 68 7.47 -5.81 -1.92
C HIS A 68 8.43 -6.47 -2.90
N GLY A 69 8.16 -6.34 -4.20
CA GLY A 69 9.06 -6.89 -5.21
C GLY A 69 10.44 -6.29 -5.12
N LYS A 70 10.49 -4.97 -4.95
CA LYS A 70 11.78 -4.28 -4.82
C LYS A 70 12.52 -4.72 -3.57
N MET A 71 11.79 -4.88 -2.47
CA MET A 71 12.41 -5.32 -1.22
C MET A 71 12.95 -6.74 -1.33
N ILE A 72 12.19 -7.60 -2.00
CA ILE A 72 12.62 -8.99 -2.20
C ILE A 72 13.89 -9.03 -3.05
N GLU A 73 13.93 -8.25 -4.12
CA GLU A 73 15.11 -8.19 -4.97
C GLU A 73 16.33 -7.69 -4.22
N GLU A 74 16.11 -6.70 -3.37
CA GLU A 74 17.19 -6.14 -2.57
C GLU A 74 17.75 -7.19 -1.60
N ILE A 75 16.85 -7.91 -0.93
CA ILE A 75 17.25 -8.96 0.00
C ILE A 75 18.02 -10.05 -0.72
N LEU A 76 17.53 -10.46 -1.88
CA LEU A 76 18.20 -11.49 -2.68
C LEU A 76 19.58 -11.03 -3.10
N GLY A 77 19.71 -9.76 -3.44
CA GLY A 77 21.01 -9.19 -3.79
C GLY A 77 21.99 -9.26 -2.65
N LEU A 78 21.52 -8.94 -1.44
CA LEU A 78 22.37 -8.98 -0.25
C LEU A 78 22.80 -10.41 0.05
N ILE A 79 21.90 -11.35 -0.09
CA ILE A 79 22.23 -12.76 0.14
C ILE A 79 23.27 -13.24 -0.86
N LYS A 80 23.12 -12.84 -2.13
CA LYS A 80 24.09 -13.22 -3.17
C LYS A 80 25.46 -12.64 -2.86
N GLU A 81 25.52 -11.41 -2.41
CA GLU A 81 26.80 -10.80 -2.06
C GLU A 81 27.50 -11.55 -0.95
N LYS A 82 26.71 -12.00 0.04
CA LYS A 82 27.29 -12.72 1.16
C LYS A 82 27.79 -14.09 0.76
N ASN A 83 27.13 -14.72 -0.19
CA ASN A 83 27.48 -16.06 -0.61
C ASN A 83 28.40 -16.09 -1.81
N GLY A 84 28.60 -14.97 -2.41
CA GLY A 84 29.45 -14.86 -3.59
C GLY A 84 30.91 -14.54 -3.26
#